data_4f374aeddff5648077d08cb60ff8d12a
#
_entry.id   4f374aeddff5648077d08cb60ff8d12a
#
_cell.length_a   1.000
_cell.length_b   1.000
_cell.length_c   1.000
_cell.angle_alpha   90.00
_cell.angle_beta   90.00
_cell.angle_gamma   90.00
#
_symmetry.space_group_name_H-M   'P 1'
#
loop_
_entity.id
_entity.type
_entity.pdbx_description
1 polymer ?
#
loop_
_entity_poly.entity_id
_entity_poly.type
_entity_poly.pdbx_seq_one_letter_code
_entity_poly.pdbx_strand_id
1 'polypeptide(L)'
;MNIFEAPSAWEIEDLRSTNDWCFVIDESDGNLLRDSIKSLFDQDRDLFSYSPNEFDFGSSWEIIKRALLEAHHRKGLSIVRGLPREDLSQDEFRLLSWAIGLKAGVARPQGLASQYISADQDTGTDYRAANGRGYSSNAELDFHVDVADLTILTCYNKAKSGGQSMISSGVTAHNYMIRERPDLAEIAYQHFYFSRQQEQAPDEKPVYSLPLFEVESGNLFCNWNRNRVKSAQNIEGVPELSKLQKETMDFLDEILTRPELMYTMYLEPGDMQIINNYRMFHSRTGYLDYENDLKKRCLYRLWLSPPDSIKLPESWKDFYRSIEPSMVRGGIIGKSYDKRCANFDKTHSKFLSMKIVTS
;
A
#
# COMPACT_ATOMS: atom_id res chain seq x y z
N MET A 1 23.30 16.02 -2.79
CA MET A 1 22.25 15.02 -3.10
C MET A 1 22.62 14.32 -4.40
N ASN A 2 22.38 13.02 -4.51
CA ASN A 2 22.77 12.25 -5.66
C ASN A 2 21.53 11.80 -6.45
N ILE A 3 21.66 11.69 -7.76
CA ILE A 3 20.69 10.98 -8.60
C ILE A 3 20.75 9.48 -8.26
N PHE A 4 19.59 8.83 -8.16
CA PHE A 4 19.51 7.39 -7.91
C PHE A 4 19.20 6.65 -9.20
N GLU A 5 20.08 5.70 -9.52
CA GLU A 5 19.87 4.73 -10.59
C GLU A 5 19.43 3.39 -9.96
N ALA A 6 18.19 3.03 -10.15
CA ALA A 6 17.59 1.81 -9.60
C ALA A 6 16.51 1.29 -10.55
N PRO A 7 16.15 0.00 -10.53
CA PRO A 7 15.03 -0.51 -11.32
C PRO A 7 13.70 0.20 -11.05
N SER A 8 13.56 0.82 -9.88
CA SER A 8 12.40 1.63 -9.49
C SER A 8 12.45 3.08 -9.98
N ALA A 9 13.54 3.53 -10.59
CA ALA A 9 13.67 4.87 -11.20
C ALA A 9 13.20 4.85 -12.66
N TRP A 10 11.96 4.44 -12.89
CA TRP A 10 11.38 4.31 -14.23
C TRP A 10 10.53 5.54 -14.61
N GLU A 11 10.44 5.78 -15.91
CA GLU A 11 9.44 6.59 -16.58
C GLU A 11 8.42 5.68 -17.29
N ILE A 12 7.31 6.24 -17.78
CA ILE A 12 6.23 5.45 -18.41
C ILE A 12 6.73 4.61 -19.57
N GLU A 13 7.63 5.14 -20.39
CA GLU A 13 8.17 4.41 -21.55
C GLU A 13 8.98 3.18 -21.13
N ASP A 14 9.64 3.20 -19.97
CA ASP A 14 10.34 2.04 -19.42
C ASP A 14 9.35 0.92 -19.04
N LEU A 15 8.19 1.28 -18.47
CA LEU A 15 7.13 0.30 -18.17
C LEU A 15 6.45 -0.25 -19.42
N ARG A 16 6.25 0.60 -20.45
CA ARG A 16 5.62 0.20 -21.71
C ARG A 16 6.54 -0.65 -22.59
N SER A 17 7.84 -0.43 -22.50
CA SER A 17 8.85 -1.17 -23.30
C SER A 17 9.04 -2.61 -22.84
N THR A 18 8.60 -2.96 -21.62
CA THR A 18 8.74 -4.29 -21.01
C THR A 18 7.42 -4.77 -20.42
N ASN A 19 7.28 -6.10 -20.31
CA ASN A 19 6.14 -6.73 -19.61
C ASN A 19 6.62 -7.51 -18.38
N ASP A 20 7.85 -7.30 -17.94
CA ASP A 20 8.48 -8.06 -16.85
C ASP A 20 7.91 -7.75 -15.46
N TRP A 21 7.06 -6.74 -15.35
CA TRP A 21 6.30 -6.38 -14.15
C TRP A 21 4.84 -6.85 -14.17
N CYS A 22 4.38 -7.46 -15.29
CA CYS A 22 3.03 -8.00 -15.46
C CYS A 22 3.10 -9.53 -15.53
N PHE A 23 2.44 -10.20 -14.62
CA PHE A 23 2.41 -11.65 -14.47
C PHE A 23 1.02 -12.17 -14.76
N VAL A 24 0.91 -13.32 -15.40
CA VAL A 24 -0.37 -13.91 -15.79
C VAL A 24 -0.52 -15.29 -15.17
N ILE A 25 -1.62 -15.49 -14.48
CA ILE A 25 -2.12 -16.79 -14.03
C ILE A 25 -3.02 -17.30 -15.15
N ASP A 26 -2.71 -18.44 -15.72
CA ASP A 26 -3.54 -19.04 -16.75
C ASP A 26 -4.79 -19.72 -16.14
N GLU A 27 -5.69 -20.18 -17.00
CA GLU A 27 -6.94 -20.81 -16.56
C GLU A 27 -6.70 -22.07 -15.70
N SER A 28 -5.71 -22.88 -16.03
CA SER A 28 -5.36 -24.09 -15.26
C SER A 28 -4.89 -23.75 -13.87
N ASP A 29 -3.99 -22.77 -13.77
CA ASP A 29 -3.47 -22.24 -12.50
C ASP A 29 -4.57 -21.53 -11.71
N GLY A 30 -5.45 -20.77 -12.37
CA GLY A 30 -6.63 -20.15 -11.75
C GLY A 30 -7.61 -21.15 -11.14
N ASN A 31 -7.80 -22.29 -11.80
CA ASN A 31 -8.62 -23.38 -11.29
C ASN A 31 -8.07 -23.95 -9.98
N LEU A 32 -6.75 -24.11 -9.84
CA LEU A 32 -6.12 -24.57 -8.60
C LEU A 32 -6.39 -23.60 -7.45
N LEU A 33 -6.28 -22.29 -7.69
CA LEU A 33 -6.60 -21.26 -6.69
C LEU A 33 -8.07 -21.36 -6.28
N ARG A 34 -8.99 -21.42 -7.26
CA ARG A 34 -10.43 -21.52 -7.01
C ARG A 34 -10.76 -22.75 -6.15
N ASP A 35 -10.26 -23.93 -6.53
CA ASP A 35 -10.58 -25.16 -5.86
C ASP A 35 -10.03 -25.21 -4.43
N SER A 36 -8.81 -24.66 -4.23
CA SER A 36 -8.25 -24.50 -2.89
C SER A 36 -9.12 -23.60 -2.01
N ILE A 37 -9.60 -22.48 -2.53
CA ILE A 37 -10.45 -21.55 -1.76
C ILE A 37 -11.82 -22.19 -1.47
N LYS A 38 -12.50 -22.75 -2.46
CA LYS A 38 -13.82 -23.36 -2.28
C LYS A 38 -13.82 -24.51 -1.27
N SER A 39 -12.74 -25.30 -1.24
CA SER A 39 -12.63 -26.42 -0.31
C SER A 39 -12.44 -25.99 1.15
N LEU A 40 -11.95 -24.78 1.40
CA LEU A 40 -11.61 -24.27 2.73
C LEU A 40 -12.57 -23.17 3.20
N PHE A 41 -13.35 -22.59 2.29
CA PHE A 41 -14.25 -21.48 2.63
C PHE A 41 -15.32 -21.93 3.63
N ASP A 42 -15.37 -21.19 4.74
CA ASP A 42 -16.39 -21.32 5.77
C ASP A 42 -16.80 -19.90 6.18
N GLN A 43 -18.06 -19.56 5.98
CA GLN A 43 -18.60 -18.23 6.22
C GLN A 43 -18.48 -17.80 7.71
N ASP A 44 -18.55 -18.77 8.62
CA ASP A 44 -18.50 -18.53 10.06
C ASP A 44 -17.07 -18.57 10.61
N ARG A 45 -16.10 -18.95 9.80
CA ARG A 45 -14.70 -19.06 10.21
C ARG A 45 -14.01 -17.70 10.22
N ASP A 46 -13.40 -17.37 11.36
CA ASP A 46 -12.58 -16.18 11.51
C ASP A 46 -11.36 -16.20 10.60
N LEU A 47 -11.11 -15.10 9.87
CA LEU A 47 -9.96 -14.97 8.98
C LEU A 47 -8.61 -15.20 9.69
N PHE A 48 -8.47 -14.80 10.96
CA PHE A 48 -7.23 -15.00 11.72
C PHE A 48 -6.97 -16.47 12.09
N SER A 49 -7.97 -17.35 11.95
CA SER A 49 -7.81 -18.79 12.22
C SER A 49 -7.28 -19.60 11.04
N TYR A 50 -7.23 -19.00 9.85
CA TYR A 50 -6.63 -19.65 8.70
C TYR A 50 -5.11 -19.63 8.78
N SER A 51 -4.48 -20.75 8.39
CA SER A 51 -3.04 -20.90 8.28
C SER A 51 -2.58 -20.88 6.81
N PRO A 52 -1.44 -20.28 6.47
CA PRO A 52 -0.91 -20.30 5.10
C PRO A 52 -0.75 -21.72 4.51
N ASN A 53 -0.49 -22.73 5.35
CA ASN A 53 -0.30 -24.11 4.93
C ASN A 53 -1.60 -24.83 4.51
N GLU A 54 -2.75 -24.27 4.87
CA GLU A 54 -4.04 -24.84 4.45
C GLU A 54 -4.29 -24.62 2.94
N PHE A 55 -3.69 -23.54 2.37
CA PHE A 55 -3.92 -23.15 0.99
C PHE A 55 -2.85 -23.74 0.06
N ASP A 56 -3.25 -24.67 -0.78
CA ASP A 56 -2.42 -25.14 -1.88
C ASP A 56 -2.72 -24.33 -3.14
N PHE A 57 -1.76 -23.51 -3.56
CA PHE A 57 -1.84 -22.67 -4.75
C PHE A 57 -1.04 -23.24 -5.94
N GLY A 58 -0.40 -24.40 -5.76
CA GLY A 58 0.39 -25.05 -6.82
C GLY A 58 1.36 -24.09 -7.49
N SER A 59 1.40 -24.13 -8.83
CA SER A 59 2.24 -23.28 -9.69
C SER A 59 1.87 -21.79 -9.62
N SER A 60 0.61 -21.45 -9.33
CA SER A 60 0.17 -20.05 -9.17
C SER A 60 0.97 -19.31 -8.08
N TRP A 61 1.39 -20.01 -7.03
CA TRP A 61 2.19 -19.38 -5.97
C TRP A 61 3.55 -18.91 -6.47
N GLU A 62 4.20 -19.62 -7.36
CA GLU A 62 5.49 -19.20 -7.93
C GLU A 62 5.34 -17.97 -8.83
N ILE A 63 4.22 -17.82 -9.52
CA ILE A 63 3.87 -16.61 -10.30
C ILE A 63 3.68 -15.43 -9.36
N ILE A 64 2.86 -15.59 -8.32
CA ILE A 64 2.59 -14.55 -7.32
C ILE A 64 3.87 -14.15 -6.59
N LYS A 65 4.72 -15.13 -6.22
CA LYS A 65 6.00 -14.87 -5.55
C LYS A 65 6.94 -14.02 -6.42
N ARG A 66 7.04 -14.29 -7.71
CA ARG A 66 7.83 -13.46 -8.65
C ARG A 66 7.28 -12.04 -8.72
N ALA A 67 5.96 -11.86 -8.73
CA ALA A 67 5.34 -10.55 -8.73
C ALA A 67 5.64 -9.78 -7.42
N LEU A 68 5.59 -10.46 -6.27
CA LEU A 68 5.97 -9.89 -4.98
C LEU A 68 7.44 -9.42 -4.98
N LEU A 69 8.37 -10.24 -5.49
CA LEU A 69 9.78 -9.89 -5.59
C LEU A 69 10.03 -8.71 -6.53
N GLU A 70 9.32 -8.66 -7.66
CA GLU A 70 9.40 -7.53 -8.61
C GLU A 70 8.97 -6.21 -7.95
N ALA A 71 7.82 -6.21 -7.26
CA ALA A 71 7.34 -5.04 -6.55
C ALA A 71 8.24 -4.68 -5.36
N HIS A 72 8.71 -5.66 -4.59
CA HIS A 72 9.44 -5.38 -3.37
C HIS A 72 10.88 -4.92 -3.64
N HIS A 73 11.60 -5.57 -4.56
CA HIS A 73 13.05 -5.39 -4.71
C HIS A 73 13.49 -4.73 -6.02
N ARG A 74 12.58 -4.61 -7.00
CA ARG A 74 12.96 -4.12 -8.32
C ARG A 74 12.19 -2.86 -8.72
N LYS A 75 11.14 -2.97 -9.54
CA LYS A 75 10.41 -1.81 -10.09
C LYS A 75 9.54 -1.07 -9.07
N GLY A 76 9.26 -1.66 -7.92
CA GLY A 76 8.38 -1.06 -6.91
C GLY A 76 6.88 -1.26 -7.19
N LEU A 77 6.57 -1.88 -8.32
CA LEU A 77 5.23 -2.14 -8.84
C LEU A 77 5.21 -3.49 -9.54
N SER A 78 4.12 -4.25 -9.36
CA SER A 78 3.78 -5.38 -10.24
C SER A 78 2.26 -5.58 -10.32
N ILE A 79 1.84 -6.26 -11.40
CA ILE A 79 0.46 -6.67 -11.63
C ILE A 79 0.43 -8.18 -11.83
N VAL A 80 -0.53 -8.85 -11.20
CA VAL A 80 -0.90 -10.23 -11.49
C VAL A 80 -2.30 -10.22 -12.08
N ARG A 81 -2.50 -10.86 -13.24
CA ARG A 81 -3.78 -11.01 -13.91
C ARG A 81 -4.24 -12.46 -13.86
N GLY A 82 -5.55 -12.67 -13.89
CA GLY A 82 -6.12 -14.02 -14.00
C GLY A 82 -6.44 -14.69 -12.66
N LEU A 83 -6.56 -13.92 -11.54
CA LEU A 83 -7.19 -14.48 -10.35
C LEU A 83 -8.63 -14.92 -10.68
N PRO A 84 -9.11 -16.07 -10.16
CA PRO A 84 -10.39 -16.70 -10.55
C PRO A 84 -11.60 -15.96 -9.96
N ARG A 85 -11.79 -14.68 -10.37
CA ARG A 85 -12.86 -13.82 -9.83
C ARG A 85 -14.26 -14.30 -10.23
N GLU A 86 -14.44 -14.75 -11.49
CA GLU A 86 -15.77 -15.12 -12.03
C GLU A 86 -16.37 -16.33 -11.32
N ASP A 87 -15.53 -17.23 -10.80
CA ASP A 87 -15.92 -18.48 -10.18
C ASP A 87 -16.07 -18.38 -8.66
N LEU A 88 -15.76 -17.25 -8.06
CA LEU A 88 -15.78 -17.03 -6.62
C LEU A 88 -16.83 -15.97 -6.23
N SER A 89 -17.59 -16.27 -5.18
CA SER A 89 -18.39 -15.25 -4.49
C SER A 89 -17.50 -14.15 -3.92
N GLN A 90 -18.10 -13.04 -3.50
CA GLN A 90 -17.38 -11.93 -2.93
C GLN A 90 -16.58 -12.34 -1.67
N ASP A 91 -17.16 -13.15 -0.81
CA ASP A 91 -16.51 -13.62 0.43
C ASP A 91 -15.40 -14.66 0.14
N GLU A 92 -15.60 -15.55 -0.83
CA GLU A 92 -14.56 -16.47 -1.28
C GLU A 92 -13.38 -15.71 -1.92
N PHE A 93 -13.63 -14.68 -2.73
CA PHE A 93 -12.58 -13.84 -3.30
C PHE A 93 -11.86 -13.02 -2.24
N ARG A 94 -12.58 -12.58 -1.20
CA ARG A 94 -11.96 -11.97 -0.02
C ARG A 94 -11.04 -12.95 0.70
N LEU A 95 -11.45 -14.22 0.84
CA LEU A 95 -10.61 -15.28 1.41
C LEU A 95 -9.39 -15.56 0.52
N LEU A 96 -9.52 -15.57 -0.81
CA LEU A 96 -8.38 -15.69 -1.73
C LEU A 96 -7.37 -14.55 -1.50
N SER A 97 -7.86 -13.32 -1.44
CA SER A 97 -7.02 -12.14 -1.18
C SER A 97 -6.28 -12.27 0.15
N TRP A 98 -6.99 -12.70 1.20
CA TRP A 98 -6.43 -12.96 2.52
C TRP A 98 -5.36 -14.05 2.51
N ALA A 99 -5.64 -15.17 1.85
CA ALA A 99 -4.73 -16.32 1.74
C ALA A 99 -3.43 -15.98 1.00
N ILE A 100 -3.51 -15.15 -0.07
CA ILE A 100 -2.32 -14.59 -0.73
C ILE A 100 -1.51 -13.77 0.26
N GLY A 101 -2.16 -12.88 1.02
CA GLY A 101 -1.52 -12.07 2.05
C GLY A 101 -0.84 -12.90 3.13
N LEU A 102 -1.49 -13.97 3.62
CA LEU A 102 -0.91 -14.89 4.60
C LEU A 102 0.39 -15.56 4.12
N LYS A 103 0.49 -15.88 2.83
CA LYS A 103 1.71 -16.47 2.26
C LYS A 103 2.80 -15.42 1.99
N ALA A 104 2.41 -14.18 1.72
CA ALA A 104 3.31 -13.11 1.29
C ALA A 104 3.99 -12.35 2.45
N GLY A 105 3.31 -12.24 3.60
CA GLY A 105 3.81 -11.47 4.73
C GLY A 105 2.85 -11.45 5.90
N VAL A 106 3.21 -10.77 6.97
CA VAL A 106 2.30 -10.51 8.08
C VAL A 106 1.40 -9.33 7.71
N ALA A 107 0.11 -9.58 7.55
CA ALA A 107 -0.87 -8.54 7.31
C ALA A 107 -0.86 -7.50 8.45
N ARG A 108 -1.03 -6.22 8.10
CA ARG A 108 -0.98 -5.12 9.06
C ARG A 108 -2.34 -4.42 9.20
N PRO A 109 -2.67 -3.96 10.40
CA PRO A 109 -3.93 -3.28 10.64
C PRO A 109 -4.00 -1.94 9.89
N GLN A 110 -5.20 -1.61 9.40
CA GLN A 110 -5.50 -0.44 8.59
C GLN A 110 -6.56 0.41 9.29
N GLY A 111 -6.15 1.58 9.81
CA GLY A 111 -7.09 2.54 10.39
C GLY A 111 -7.64 2.19 11.77
N LEU A 112 -8.58 3.00 12.23
CA LEU A 112 -9.09 3.05 13.60
C LEU A 112 -9.68 1.71 14.09
N ALA A 113 -10.33 0.97 13.22
CA ALA A 113 -10.95 -0.32 13.52
C ALA A 113 -10.00 -1.51 13.46
N SER A 114 -8.70 -1.27 13.24
CA SER A 114 -7.65 -2.30 13.13
C SER A 114 -8.00 -3.44 12.17
N GLN A 115 -8.65 -3.10 11.03
CA GLN A 115 -8.94 -4.08 9.98
C GLN A 115 -7.64 -4.52 9.31
N TYR A 116 -7.46 -5.83 9.12
CA TYR A 116 -6.30 -6.39 8.43
C TYR A 116 -6.51 -6.58 6.92
N ILE A 117 -7.75 -6.66 6.50
CA ILE A 117 -8.19 -6.59 5.11
C ILE A 117 -9.35 -5.62 5.02
N SER A 118 -9.32 -4.67 4.10
CA SER A 118 -10.39 -3.70 3.89
C SER A 118 -10.94 -3.79 2.49
N ALA A 119 -12.24 -3.52 2.33
CA ALA A 119 -12.83 -3.28 1.03
C ALA A 119 -12.66 -1.79 0.67
N ASP A 120 -11.98 -1.52 -0.44
CA ASP A 120 -11.91 -0.20 -1.06
C ASP A 120 -13.18 0.00 -1.90
N GLN A 121 -14.19 0.57 -1.26
CA GLN A 121 -15.55 0.73 -1.78
C GLN A 121 -16.16 2.02 -1.24
N ASP A 122 -16.93 2.75 -2.06
CA ASP A 122 -17.62 3.97 -1.62
C ASP A 122 -18.71 3.65 -0.59
N THR A 123 -18.56 4.25 0.59
CA THR A 123 -19.55 4.21 1.68
C THR A 123 -20.15 5.58 1.97
N GLY A 124 -19.93 6.56 1.09
CA GLY A 124 -20.39 7.94 1.26
C GLY A 124 -19.54 8.81 2.18
N THR A 125 -18.30 8.40 2.46
CA THR A 125 -17.39 9.17 3.31
C THR A 125 -16.78 10.34 2.55
N ASP A 126 -16.73 11.53 3.17
CA ASP A 126 -15.95 12.66 2.64
C ASP A 126 -14.46 12.43 2.89
N TYR A 127 -13.71 12.19 1.82
CA TYR A 127 -12.24 11.97 1.88
C TYR A 127 -11.49 13.15 2.51
N ARG A 128 -11.96 14.38 2.31
CA ARG A 128 -11.27 15.60 2.79
C ARG A 128 -11.68 16.02 4.19
N ALA A 129 -12.61 15.30 4.82
CA ALA A 129 -12.92 15.50 6.24
C ALA A 129 -11.71 15.16 7.13
N ALA A 130 -11.66 15.71 8.34
CA ALA A 130 -10.53 15.53 9.28
C ALA A 130 -10.21 14.06 9.60
N ASN A 131 -11.22 13.19 9.52
CA ASN A 131 -11.14 11.73 9.70
C ASN A 131 -11.54 10.96 8.42
N GLY A 132 -11.57 11.64 7.26
CA GLY A 132 -11.95 11.04 5.98
C GLY A 132 -10.92 10.03 5.50
N ARG A 133 -11.41 8.95 4.89
CA ARG A 133 -10.60 7.86 4.34
C ARG A 133 -10.82 7.69 2.85
N GLY A 134 -9.73 7.64 2.09
CA GLY A 134 -9.78 7.49 0.64
C GLY A 134 -10.44 6.19 0.20
N TYR A 135 -10.23 5.08 0.93
CA TYR A 135 -10.78 3.77 0.58
C TYR A 135 -12.31 3.68 0.73
N SER A 136 -12.93 4.58 1.49
CA SER A 136 -14.38 4.63 1.72
C SER A 136 -15.09 5.76 0.95
N SER A 137 -14.42 6.38 -0.01
CA SER A 137 -14.91 7.50 -0.81
C SER A 137 -14.73 7.24 -2.30
N ASN A 138 -15.61 7.79 -3.13
CA ASN A 138 -15.49 7.80 -4.58
C ASN A 138 -14.73 9.02 -5.14
N ALA A 139 -14.27 9.92 -4.27
CA ALA A 139 -13.49 11.09 -4.68
C ALA A 139 -12.11 10.69 -5.23
N GLU A 140 -11.53 11.53 -6.04
CA GLU A 140 -10.13 11.43 -6.44
C GLU A 140 -9.22 11.54 -5.20
N LEU A 141 -8.19 10.71 -5.15
CA LEU A 141 -7.21 10.71 -4.06
C LEU A 141 -5.98 11.51 -4.48
N ASP A 142 -5.37 12.19 -3.51
CA ASP A 142 -4.02 12.74 -3.69
C ASP A 142 -3.00 11.59 -3.71
N PHE A 143 -1.85 11.76 -4.39
CA PHE A 143 -0.75 10.81 -4.31
C PHE A 143 -0.26 10.64 -2.87
N HIS A 144 -0.05 9.39 -2.47
CA HIS A 144 0.35 9.05 -1.11
C HIS A 144 1.07 7.70 -1.05
N VAL A 145 1.59 7.40 0.13
CA VAL A 145 2.04 6.08 0.53
C VAL A 145 1.18 5.55 1.68
N ASP A 146 1.03 4.24 1.74
CA ASP A 146 0.43 3.53 2.88
C ASP A 146 1.50 3.21 3.96
N VAL A 147 1.06 2.94 5.20
CA VAL A 147 1.95 2.64 6.34
C VAL A 147 2.29 1.15 6.36
N ALA A 148 2.91 0.65 5.31
CA ALA A 148 3.33 -0.75 5.19
C ALA A 148 4.47 -0.87 4.18
N ASP A 149 5.21 -1.97 4.21
CA ASP A 149 6.23 -2.24 3.19
C ASP A 149 5.56 -2.42 1.81
N LEU A 150 4.53 -3.27 1.76
CA LEU A 150 3.77 -3.54 0.54
C LEU A 150 2.27 -3.29 0.74
N THR A 151 1.63 -2.75 -0.29
CA THR A 151 0.17 -2.72 -0.43
C THR A 151 -0.22 -3.66 -1.56
N ILE A 152 -1.18 -4.55 -1.29
CA ILE A 152 -1.83 -5.40 -2.30
C ILE A 152 -3.27 -4.92 -2.48
N LEU A 153 -3.69 -4.77 -3.73
CA LEU A 153 -5.06 -4.48 -4.14
C LEU A 153 -5.53 -5.56 -5.09
N THR A 154 -6.57 -6.34 -4.71
CA THR A 154 -7.19 -7.35 -5.58
C THR A 154 -8.57 -6.84 -6.03
N CYS A 155 -8.79 -6.79 -7.34
CA CYS A 155 -10.01 -6.26 -7.92
C CYS A 155 -11.12 -7.32 -7.99
N TYR A 156 -12.16 -7.16 -7.18
CA TYR A 156 -13.38 -7.96 -7.29
C TYR A 156 -14.33 -7.37 -8.33
N ASN A 157 -14.61 -6.07 -8.26
CA ASN A 157 -15.40 -5.34 -9.24
C ASN A 157 -14.76 -3.98 -9.52
N LYS A 158 -14.80 -3.54 -10.78
CA LYS A 158 -14.45 -2.17 -11.17
C LYS A 158 -15.64 -1.24 -11.12
N ALA A 159 -15.40 0.07 -11.04
CA ALA A 159 -16.44 1.09 -11.11
C ALA A 159 -17.12 1.11 -12.48
N LYS A 160 -18.30 1.73 -12.57
CA LYS A 160 -19.01 2.00 -13.84
C LYS A 160 -18.18 2.90 -14.75
N SER A 161 -17.52 3.92 -14.18
CA SER A 161 -16.58 4.79 -14.88
C SER A 161 -15.59 5.41 -13.90
N GLY A 162 -14.37 5.71 -14.35
CA GLY A 162 -13.28 6.19 -13.49
C GLY A 162 -12.71 5.08 -12.60
N GLY A 163 -12.10 5.46 -11.46
CA GLY A 163 -11.50 4.53 -10.52
C GLY A 163 -10.19 3.91 -11.01
N GLN A 164 -9.53 4.56 -11.95
CA GLN A 164 -8.21 4.14 -12.45
C GLN A 164 -7.18 4.27 -11.35
N SER A 165 -6.31 3.27 -11.22
CA SER A 165 -5.11 3.35 -10.39
C SER A 165 -4.08 4.24 -11.07
N MET A 166 -3.47 5.14 -10.32
CA MET A 166 -2.38 6.02 -10.76
C MET A 166 -1.15 5.74 -9.90
N ILE A 167 0.01 5.54 -10.52
CA ILE A 167 1.27 5.24 -9.84
C ILE A 167 2.37 6.08 -10.44
N SER A 168 3.22 6.64 -9.58
CA SER A 168 4.41 7.39 -9.98
C SER A 168 5.62 6.93 -9.19
N SER A 169 6.77 6.78 -9.87
CA SER A 169 8.02 6.43 -9.22
C SER A 169 8.48 7.58 -8.31
N GLY A 170 8.60 7.30 -7.01
CA GLY A 170 9.16 8.24 -6.06
C GLY A 170 10.65 8.49 -6.29
N VAL A 171 11.36 7.48 -6.81
CA VAL A 171 12.78 7.61 -7.14
C VAL A 171 12.99 8.55 -8.34
N THR A 172 12.16 8.41 -9.38
CA THR A 172 12.21 9.34 -10.54
C THR A 172 11.75 10.74 -10.14
N ALA A 173 10.70 10.86 -9.31
CA ALA A 173 10.24 12.16 -8.80
C ALA A 173 11.35 12.89 -8.02
N HIS A 174 12.07 12.17 -7.15
CA HIS A 174 13.24 12.70 -6.46
C HIS A 174 14.33 13.18 -7.45
N ASN A 175 14.63 12.37 -8.47
CA ASN A 175 15.63 12.72 -9.47
C ASN A 175 15.25 13.99 -10.26
N TYR A 176 13.96 14.15 -10.59
CA TYR A 176 13.44 15.39 -11.20
C TYR A 176 13.60 16.58 -10.28
N MET A 177 13.25 16.44 -8.99
CA MET A 177 13.44 17.54 -8.03
C MET A 177 14.90 17.99 -7.96
N ILE A 178 15.87 17.08 -7.92
CA ILE A 178 17.30 17.43 -7.90
C ILE A 178 17.72 18.17 -9.17
N ARG A 179 17.21 17.76 -10.33
CA ARG A 179 17.60 18.37 -11.62
C ARG A 179 17.00 19.74 -11.83
N GLU A 180 15.75 19.93 -11.45
CA GLU A 180 14.98 21.11 -11.80
C GLU A 180 14.92 22.16 -10.68
N ARG A 181 14.83 21.72 -9.42
CA ARG A 181 14.72 22.56 -8.24
C ARG A 181 15.54 21.98 -7.08
N PRO A 182 16.89 22.01 -7.20
CA PRO A 182 17.76 21.49 -6.14
C PRO A 182 17.55 22.19 -4.77
N ASP A 183 17.12 23.43 -4.76
CA ASP A 183 16.72 24.16 -3.57
C ASP A 183 15.52 23.52 -2.86
N LEU A 184 14.49 23.10 -3.59
CA LEU A 184 13.34 22.40 -3.03
C LEU A 184 13.66 20.94 -2.67
N ALA A 185 14.55 20.30 -3.43
CA ALA A 185 15.05 18.98 -3.10
C ALA A 185 15.73 18.96 -1.72
N GLU A 186 16.52 19.98 -1.36
CA GLU A 186 17.10 20.13 -0.02
C GLU A 186 16.05 20.25 1.08
N ILE A 187 14.95 20.97 0.81
CA ILE A 187 13.83 21.08 1.74
C ILE A 187 13.10 19.72 1.90
N ALA A 188 13.00 18.92 0.83
CA ALA A 188 12.34 17.62 0.88
C ALA A 188 13.06 16.61 1.81
N TYR A 189 14.33 16.81 2.13
CA TYR A 189 15.08 16.05 3.13
C TYR A 189 14.92 16.60 4.57
N GLN A 190 14.24 17.74 4.75
CA GLN A 190 13.88 18.24 6.07
C GLN A 190 12.60 17.57 6.57
N HIS A 191 12.39 17.61 7.88
CA HIS A 191 11.21 17.03 8.49
C HIS A 191 9.94 17.83 8.21
N PHE A 192 8.87 17.11 7.83
CA PHE A 192 7.49 17.55 7.77
C PHE A 192 6.70 16.86 8.85
N TYR A 193 5.70 17.53 9.44
CA TYR A 193 4.80 16.96 10.40
C TYR A 193 3.58 16.34 9.71
N PHE A 194 3.24 15.11 10.08
CA PHE A 194 2.11 14.37 9.54
C PHE A 194 1.14 14.04 10.68
N SER A 195 -0.13 14.33 10.49
CA SER A 195 -1.19 13.95 11.42
C SER A 195 -1.44 12.43 11.37
N ARG A 196 -1.67 11.81 12.53
CA ARG A 196 -2.19 10.45 12.60
C ARG A 196 -3.72 10.39 12.41
N GLN A 197 -4.37 11.51 12.16
CA GLN A 197 -5.81 11.61 11.87
C GLN A 197 -6.69 10.92 12.92
N GLN A 198 -6.33 11.04 14.20
CA GLN A 198 -7.01 10.44 15.37
C GLN A 198 -6.97 8.90 15.40
N GLU A 199 -6.10 8.27 14.60
CA GLU A 199 -5.95 6.81 14.55
C GLU A 199 -4.78 6.29 15.39
N GLN A 200 -4.09 7.18 16.09
CA GLN A 200 -2.97 6.81 16.95
C GLN A 200 -3.37 5.83 18.05
N ALA A 201 -2.46 4.92 18.36
CA ALA A 201 -2.54 4.11 19.55
C ALA A 201 -2.45 4.97 20.83
N PRO A 202 -2.86 4.46 22.01
CA PRO A 202 -2.80 5.22 23.26
C PRO A 202 -1.39 5.72 23.66
N ASP A 203 -0.35 5.04 23.21
CA ASP A 203 1.07 5.36 23.44
C ASP A 203 1.70 6.25 22.35
N GLU A 204 0.96 6.59 21.31
CA GLU A 204 1.45 7.39 20.18
C GLU A 204 1.01 8.86 20.30
N LYS A 205 1.88 9.76 19.83
CA LYS A 205 1.53 11.18 19.66
C LYS A 205 0.54 11.37 18.49
N PRO A 206 -0.26 12.44 18.48
CA PRO A 206 -1.20 12.72 17.38
C PRO A 206 -0.50 13.05 16.04
N VAL A 207 0.81 13.35 16.08
CA VAL A 207 1.65 13.64 14.94
C VAL A 207 2.93 12.83 14.99
N TYR A 208 3.49 12.57 13.82
CA TYR A 208 4.87 12.11 13.63
C TYR A 208 5.58 13.03 12.63
N SER A 209 6.89 12.92 12.55
CA SER A 209 7.69 13.83 11.74
C SER A 209 8.69 13.04 10.91
N LEU A 210 8.63 13.18 9.58
CA LEU A 210 9.48 12.51 8.60
C LEU A 210 9.87 13.45 7.48
N PRO A 211 11.03 13.27 6.83
CA PRO A 211 11.32 13.88 5.54
C PRO A 211 10.49 13.24 4.42
N LEU A 212 10.40 13.93 3.27
CA LEU A 212 9.74 13.37 2.08
C LEU A 212 10.66 12.35 1.39
N PHE A 213 11.96 12.54 1.49
CA PHE A 213 12.99 11.63 0.98
C PHE A 213 14.08 11.42 2.02
N GLU A 214 14.52 10.18 2.16
CA GLU A 214 15.62 9.82 3.06
C GLU A 214 16.43 8.69 2.47
N VAL A 215 17.70 8.60 2.83
CA VAL A 215 18.62 7.56 2.34
C VAL A 215 19.09 6.70 3.50
N GLU A 216 18.89 5.40 3.39
CA GLU A 216 19.45 4.41 4.33
C GLU A 216 20.11 3.28 3.55
N SER A 217 21.35 2.97 3.91
CA SER A 217 22.13 1.88 3.30
C SER A 217 22.16 1.92 1.77
N GLY A 218 22.24 3.13 1.18
CA GLY A 218 22.29 3.35 -0.26
C GLY A 218 20.93 3.27 -0.98
N ASN A 219 19.84 3.02 -0.27
CA ASN A 219 18.49 3.03 -0.82
C ASN A 219 17.80 4.35 -0.53
N LEU A 220 17.06 4.86 -1.52
CA LEU A 220 16.16 5.99 -1.34
C LEU A 220 14.81 5.50 -0.81
N PHE A 221 14.31 6.20 0.21
CA PHE A 221 13.00 6.00 0.80
C PHE A 221 12.16 7.25 0.60
N CYS A 222 10.92 7.06 0.14
CA CYS A 222 9.99 8.12 -0.18
C CYS A 222 8.79 8.06 0.75
N ASN A 223 8.37 9.21 1.28
CA ASN A 223 7.18 9.35 2.12
C ASN A 223 6.38 10.56 1.70
N TRP A 224 5.08 10.40 1.46
CA TRP A 224 4.21 11.50 1.10
C TRP A 224 2.75 11.22 1.44
N ASN A 225 2.08 12.21 1.97
CA ASN A 225 0.63 12.28 2.10
C ASN A 225 0.22 13.72 2.40
N ARG A 226 -0.19 14.48 1.37
CA ARG A 226 -0.55 15.90 1.49
C ARG A 226 -1.63 16.14 2.55
N ASN A 227 -2.66 15.29 2.59
CA ASN A 227 -3.76 15.44 3.52
C ASN A 227 -3.29 15.33 4.98
N ARG A 228 -2.37 14.41 5.28
CA ARG A 228 -1.79 14.26 6.62
C ARG A 228 -0.93 15.46 7.02
N VAL A 229 -0.15 16.03 6.09
CA VAL A 229 0.65 17.25 6.34
C VAL A 229 -0.28 18.44 6.60
N LYS A 230 -1.29 18.66 5.76
CA LYS A 230 -2.28 19.74 5.96
C LYS A 230 -3.04 19.58 7.28
N SER A 231 -3.47 18.38 7.61
CA SER A 231 -4.20 18.10 8.86
C SER A 231 -3.33 18.31 10.10
N ALA A 232 -2.02 18.09 10.01
CA ALA A 232 -1.09 18.33 11.11
C ALA A 232 -1.04 19.82 11.51
N GLN A 233 -1.22 20.74 10.55
CA GLN A 233 -1.19 22.19 10.80
C GLN A 233 -2.34 22.66 11.73
N ASN A 234 -3.36 21.83 11.94
CA ASN A 234 -4.46 22.12 12.87
C ASN A 234 -4.19 21.60 14.29
N ILE A 235 -3.03 20.98 14.53
CA ILE A 235 -2.67 20.39 15.84
C ILE A 235 -1.76 21.34 16.59
N GLU A 236 -2.12 21.65 17.82
CA GLU A 236 -1.37 22.55 18.70
C GLU A 236 0.09 22.08 18.86
N GLY A 237 1.04 23.01 18.79
CA GLY A 237 2.47 22.73 18.92
C GLY A 237 3.15 22.27 17.64
N VAL A 238 2.42 22.08 16.55
CA VAL A 238 3.02 21.81 15.23
C VAL A 238 3.49 23.13 14.61
N PRO A 239 4.77 23.24 14.22
CA PRO A 239 5.28 24.43 13.54
C PRO A 239 4.55 24.69 12.21
N GLU A 240 4.30 25.95 11.90
CA GLU A 240 3.75 26.33 10.59
C GLU A 240 4.71 25.96 9.46
N LEU A 241 4.13 25.46 8.36
CA LEU A 241 4.91 25.21 7.14
C LEU A 241 5.52 26.49 6.61
N SER A 242 6.83 26.48 6.39
CA SER A 242 7.53 27.57 5.73
C SER A 242 7.04 27.73 4.27
N LYS A 243 7.35 28.89 3.66
CA LYS A 243 7.06 29.12 2.24
C LYS A 243 7.73 28.07 1.35
N LEU A 244 9.00 27.73 1.61
CA LEU A 244 9.73 26.72 0.84
C LEU A 244 9.15 25.32 1.03
N GLN A 245 8.71 24.95 2.24
CA GLN A 245 8.03 23.67 2.43
C GLN A 245 6.72 23.59 1.64
N LYS A 246 5.91 24.63 1.60
CA LYS A 246 4.68 24.68 0.79
C LYS A 246 5.01 24.55 -0.70
N GLU A 247 6.02 25.27 -1.18
CA GLU A 247 6.49 25.21 -2.57
C GLU A 247 7.03 23.81 -2.92
N THR A 248 7.75 23.16 -1.99
CA THR A 248 8.24 21.77 -2.14
C THR A 248 7.07 20.79 -2.29
N MET A 249 6.03 20.93 -1.46
CA MET A 249 4.82 20.11 -1.54
C MET A 249 4.11 20.26 -2.89
N ASP A 250 3.96 21.50 -3.36
CA ASP A 250 3.29 21.82 -4.62
C ASP A 250 4.09 21.28 -5.82
N PHE A 251 5.41 21.41 -5.77
CA PHE A 251 6.30 20.93 -6.82
C PHE A 251 6.35 19.38 -6.86
N LEU A 252 6.34 18.70 -5.70
CA LEU A 252 6.26 17.25 -5.68
C LEU A 252 4.94 16.74 -6.31
N ASP A 253 3.79 17.32 -5.94
CA ASP A 253 2.50 16.92 -6.53
C ASP A 253 2.45 17.21 -8.03
N GLU A 254 3.04 18.31 -8.50
CA GLU A 254 3.15 18.62 -9.93
C GLU A 254 3.96 17.54 -10.66
N ILE A 255 5.14 17.16 -10.14
CA ILE A 255 5.97 16.09 -10.73
C ILE A 255 5.21 14.77 -10.79
N LEU A 256 4.53 14.39 -9.71
CA LEU A 256 3.83 13.10 -9.62
C LEU A 256 2.67 12.94 -10.62
N THR A 257 2.16 14.05 -11.15
CA THR A 257 1.08 14.09 -12.15
C THR A 257 1.56 14.27 -13.58
N ARG A 258 2.86 14.37 -13.80
CA ARG A 258 3.42 14.53 -15.15
C ARG A 258 3.14 13.33 -16.04
N PRO A 259 2.78 13.55 -17.33
CA PRO A 259 2.44 12.47 -18.26
C PRO A 259 3.55 11.44 -18.48
N GLU A 260 4.82 11.83 -18.35
CA GLU A 260 6.00 10.96 -18.49
C GLU A 260 6.25 10.10 -17.24
N LEU A 261 5.68 10.46 -16.08
CA LEU A 261 5.89 9.75 -14.82
C LEU A 261 4.65 9.01 -14.33
N MET A 262 3.45 9.57 -14.50
CA MET A 262 2.20 9.05 -13.95
C MET A 262 1.65 7.92 -14.81
N TYR A 263 1.87 6.66 -14.41
CA TYR A 263 1.26 5.51 -15.05
C TYR A 263 -0.18 5.32 -14.55
N THR A 264 -1.13 5.30 -15.46
CA THR A 264 -2.56 5.17 -15.17
C THR A 264 -3.11 3.88 -15.79
N MET A 265 -3.85 3.09 -15.01
CA MET A 265 -4.44 1.83 -15.47
C MET A 265 -5.78 1.53 -14.82
N TYR A 266 -6.64 0.77 -15.50
CA TYR A 266 -7.73 0.07 -14.86
C TYR A 266 -7.23 -1.24 -14.25
N LEU A 267 -7.70 -1.55 -13.06
CA LEU A 267 -7.66 -2.90 -12.52
C LEU A 267 -8.95 -3.59 -12.94
N GLU A 268 -8.82 -4.60 -13.78
CA GLU A 268 -9.96 -5.42 -14.21
C GLU A 268 -10.30 -6.46 -13.11
N PRO A 269 -11.56 -6.97 -13.06
CA PRO A 269 -11.89 -8.05 -12.15
C PRO A 269 -10.94 -9.24 -12.30
N GLY A 270 -10.34 -9.69 -11.18
CA GLY A 270 -9.29 -10.71 -11.17
C GLY A 270 -7.87 -10.17 -11.29
N ASP A 271 -7.66 -8.86 -11.42
CA ASP A 271 -6.33 -8.26 -11.33
C ASP A 271 -5.91 -8.07 -9.87
N MET A 272 -4.61 -8.24 -9.61
CA MET A 272 -3.97 -7.91 -8.34
C MET A 272 -2.80 -6.96 -8.60
N GLN A 273 -2.82 -5.80 -7.96
CA GLN A 273 -1.73 -4.82 -7.97
C GLN A 273 -0.93 -4.94 -6.67
N ILE A 274 0.40 -4.92 -6.78
CA ILE A 274 1.33 -4.92 -5.65
C ILE A 274 2.20 -3.68 -5.75
N ILE A 275 2.28 -2.89 -4.67
CA ILE A 275 3.00 -1.61 -4.61
C ILE A 275 3.94 -1.59 -3.41
N ASN A 276 5.17 -1.14 -3.62
CA ASN A 276 6.15 -0.85 -2.59
C ASN A 276 5.97 0.60 -2.10
N ASN A 277 5.58 0.79 -0.85
CA ASN A 277 5.20 2.09 -0.31
C ASN A 277 6.36 3.04 0.01
N TYR A 278 7.59 2.61 -0.04
CA TYR A 278 8.73 3.50 0.14
C TYR A 278 9.49 3.79 -1.17
N ARG A 279 8.95 3.32 -2.31
CA ARG A 279 9.50 3.59 -3.64
C ARG A 279 8.48 4.21 -4.60
N MET A 280 7.19 3.93 -4.40
CA MET A 280 6.11 4.35 -5.29
C MET A 280 5.12 5.22 -4.53
N PHE A 281 4.67 6.26 -5.19
CA PHE A 281 3.48 6.99 -4.80
C PHE A 281 2.30 6.50 -5.62
N HIS A 282 1.15 6.34 -4.97
CA HIS A 282 -0.04 5.85 -5.62
C HIS A 282 -1.26 6.71 -5.32
N SER A 283 -2.21 6.67 -6.22
CA SER A 283 -3.43 7.43 -6.18
C SER A 283 -4.54 6.71 -6.96
N ARG A 284 -5.71 7.33 -7.05
CA ARG A 284 -6.85 6.82 -7.79
C ARG A 284 -7.70 7.99 -8.30
N THR A 285 -8.14 7.93 -9.57
CA THR A 285 -9.11 8.89 -10.11
C THR A 285 -10.45 8.77 -9.38
N GLY A 286 -11.22 9.84 -9.34
CA GLY A 286 -12.61 9.78 -8.91
C GLY A 286 -13.41 8.79 -9.76
N TYR A 287 -14.52 8.26 -9.23
CA TYR A 287 -15.35 7.29 -9.96
C TYR A 287 -16.83 7.42 -9.70
N LEU A 288 -17.60 6.88 -10.62
CA LEU A 288 -19.03 6.69 -10.50
C LEU A 288 -19.33 5.19 -10.41
N ASP A 289 -20.16 4.82 -9.48
CA ASP A 289 -20.56 3.43 -9.27
C ASP A 289 -21.86 3.07 -9.98
N TYR A 290 -22.16 1.78 -10.02
CA TYR A 290 -23.44 1.25 -10.41
C TYR A 290 -24.47 1.48 -9.28
N GLU A 291 -25.74 1.60 -9.64
CA GLU A 291 -26.85 1.63 -8.66
C GLU A 291 -27.02 0.29 -7.93
N ASN A 292 -26.72 -0.80 -8.63
CA ASN A 292 -26.78 -2.15 -8.06
C ASN A 292 -25.57 -2.42 -7.15
N ASP A 293 -25.80 -2.64 -5.87
CA ASP A 293 -24.76 -2.85 -4.86
C ASP A 293 -23.84 -4.03 -5.18
N LEU A 294 -24.35 -5.10 -5.81
CA LEU A 294 -23.56 -6.27 -6.21
C LEU A 294 -22.56 -5.97 -7.35
N LYS A 295 -22.72 -4.84 -8.05
CA LYS A 295 -21.87 -4.40 -9.15
C LYS A 295 -20.97 -3.23 -8.77
N LYS A 296 -21.14 -2.67 -7.57
CA LYS A 296 -20.31 -1.56 -7.10
C LYS A 296 -18.83 -1.95 -7.08
N ARG A 297 -17.99 -0.95 -7.30
CA ARG A 297 -16.54 -1.10 -7.20
C ARG A 297 -16.17 -1.69 -5.85
N CYS A 298 -15.36 -2.73 -5.89
CA CYS A 298 -14.83 -3.37 -4.69
C CYS A 298 -13.43 -3.93 -4.99
N LEU A 299 -12.42 -3.40 -4.30
CA LEU A 299 -11.09 -3.95 -4.25
C LEU A 299 -10.78 -4.36 -2.81
N TYR A 300 -10.19 -5.53 -2.62
CA TYR A 300 -9.67 -5.90 -1.30
C TYR A 300 -8.25 -5.40 -1.17
N ARG A 301 -7.99 -4.65 -0.10
CA ARG A 301 -6.69 -4.10 0.22
C ARG A 301 -6.06 -4.82 1.40
N LEU A 302 -4.80 -5.18 1.24
CA LEU A 302 -3.94 -5.69 2.29
C LEU A 302 -2.69 -4.81 2.41
N TRP A 303 -2.29 -4.54 3.63
CA TRP A 303 -0.98 -3.99 3.99
C TRP A 303 -0.13 -5.12 4.53
N LEU A 304 1.09 -5.26 4.05
CA LEU A 304 1.96 -6.37 4.41
C LEU A 304 3.32 -5.91 4.93
N SER A 305 3.79 -6.64 5.93
CA SER A 305 5.19 -6.67 6.36
C SER A 305 5.79 -7.99 5.87
N PRO A 306 6.62 -8.00 4.80
CA PRO A 306 7.18 -9.21 4.23
C PRO A 306 8.42 -9.69 5.00
N PRO A 307 8.75 -11.01 4.97
CA PRO A 307 9.89 -11.56 5.71
C PRO A 307 11.26 -11.11 5.20
N ASP A 308 11.35 -10.74 3.92
CA ASP A 308 12.56 -10.26 3.24
C ASP A 308 12.70 -8.74 3.24
N SER A 309 12.05 -8.07 4.21
CA SER A 309 12.08 -6.61 4.33
C SER A 309 13.49 -6.07 4.62
N ILE A 310 13.80 -4.88 4.10
CA ILE A 310 15.09 -4.21 4.26
C ILE A 310 15.08 -3.26 5.48
N LYS A 311 16.26 -2.81 5.93
CA LYS A 311 16.36 -1.80 6.98
C LYS A 311 15.74 -0.48 6.51
N LEU A 312 14.91 0.14 7.36
CA LEU A 312 14.35 1.46 7.14
C LEU A 312 15.21 2.53 7.81
N PRO A 313 15.10 3.81 7.40
CA PRO A 313 15.77 4.92 8.05
C PRO A 313 15.39 5.07 9.53
N GLU A 314 16.30 5.54 10.36
CA GLU A 314 16.07 5.68 11.81
C GLU A 314 14.89 6.60 12.14
N SER A 315 14.68 7.66 11.36
CA SER A 315 13.55 8.58 11.55
C SER A 315 12.18 7.92 11.39
N TRP A 316 12.10 6.78 10.67
CA TRP A 316 10.86 6.04 10.40
C TRP A 316 10.38 5.17 11.57
N LYS A 317 11.18 5.07 12.65
CA LYS A 317 10.87 4.22 13.79
C LYS A 317 9.52 4.53 14.43
N ASP A 318 9.18 5.80 14.62
CA ASP A 318 7.89 6.20 15.18
C ASP A 318 6.71 5.88 14.24
N PHE A 319 6.97 5.82 12.93
CA PHE A 319 5.95 5.58 11.93
C PHE A 319 5.71 4.09 11.67
N TYR A 320 6.80 3.30 11.64
CA TYR A 320 6.75 1.85 11.38
C TYR A 320 6.84 0.99 12.64
N ARG A 321 7.12 1.57 13.82
CA ARG A 321 7.37 0.91 15.12
C ARG A 321 8.63 0.05 15.17
N SER A 322 9.15 -0.39 14.04
CA SER A 322 10.44 -1.04 13.88
C SER A 322 11.05 -0.70 12.53
N ILE A 323 12.36 -0.56 12.49
CA ILE A 323 13.12 -0.26 11.27
C ILE A 323 14.00 -1.44 10.84
N GLU A 324 14.11 -2.47 11.68
CA GLU A 324 14.99 -3.59 11.40
C GLU A 324 14.43 -4.55 10.35
N PRO A 325 15.29 -5.20 9.56
CA PRO A 325 14.88 -6.22 8.59
C PRO A 325 14.16 -7.40 9.25
N SER A 326 13.25 -8.03 8.52
CA SER A 326 12.50 -9.22 8.95
C SER A 326 11.71 -9.03 10.25
N MET A 327 11.39 -7.78 10.60
CA MET A 327 10.51 -7.45 11.71
C MET A 327 9.09 -7.22 11.21
N VAL A 328 8.10 -7.65 11.98
CA VAL A 328 6.71 -7.23 11.78
C VAL A 328 6.59 -5.76 12.13
N ARG A 329 6.25 -4.94 11.14
CA ARG A 329 6.28 -3.49 11.25
C ARG A 329 5.19 -2.80 10.42
N GLY A 330 5.01 -1.51 10.63
CA GLY A 330 3.99 -0.73 9.94
C GLY A 330 2.57 -1.06 10.43
N GLY A 331 1.60 -0.56 9.68
CA GLY A 331 0.19 -0.62 10.04
C GLY A 331 -0.22 0.50 11.01
N ILE A 332 -1.52 0.71 11.12
CA ILE A 332 -2.12 1.66 12.05
C ILE A 332 -2.66 0.85 13.23
N ILE A 333 -1.92 0.82 14.31
CA ILE A 333 -2.33 0.16 15.56
C ILE A 333 -3.24 1.12 16.32
N GLY A 334 -4.49 1.19 15.90
CA GLY A 334 -5.50 2.06 16.49
C GLY A 334 -6.05 1.54 17.83
N LYS A 335 -7.09 2.21 18.32
CA LYS A 335 -7.72 1.87 19.61
C LYS A 335 -8.38 0.48 19.65
N SER A 336 -8.66 -0.11 18.47
CA SER A 336 -9.31 -1.42 18.35
C SER A 336 -8.32 -2.59 18.23
N TYR A 337 -7.01 -2.32 18.32
CA TYR A 337 -6.00 -3.37 18.35
C TYR A 337 -6.03 -4.08 19.70
N ASP A 338 -6.47 -5.32 19.71
CA ASP A 338 -6.72 -6.12 20.90
C ASP A 338 -5.79 -7.36 21.01
N LYS A 339 -6.05 -8.21 22.00
CA LYS A 339 -5.31 -9.46 22.21
C LYS A 339 -5.41 -10.42 21.03
N ARG A 340 -6.54 -10.41 20.28
CA ARG A 340 -6.74 -11.25 19.09
C ARG A 340 -5.80 -10.80 17.98
N CYS A 341 -5.71 -9.49 17.73
CA CYS A 341 -4.76 -8.91 16.78
C CYS A 341 -3.30 -9.24 17.16
N ALA A 342 -2.93 -9.05 18.42
CA ALA A 342 -1.60 -9.36 18.92
C ALA A 342 -1.24 -10.86 18.82
N ASN A 343 -2.20 -11.75 19.07
CA ASN A 343 -2.02 -13.18 18.90
C ASN A 343 -1.84 -13.57 17.43
N PHE A 344 -2.61 -12.97 16.53
CA PHE A 344 -2.43 -13.18 15.09
C PHE A 344 -1.03 -12.75 14.66
N ASP A 345 -0.61 -11.52 14.95
CA ASP A 345 0.72 -11.02 14.62
C ASP A 345 1.83 -11.95 15.13
N LYS A 346 1.72 -12.39 16.40
CA LYS A 346 2.69 -13.29 17.04
C LYS A 346 2.73 -14.68 16.41
N THR A 347 1.57 -15.23 16.08
CA THR A 347 1.48 -16.59 15.51
C THR A 347 1.95 -16.60 14.07
N HIS A 348 1.50 -15.60 13.30
CA HIS A 348 1.81 -15.51 11.89
C HIS A 348 3.28 -15.12 11.63
N SER A 349 3.85 -14.24 12.47
CA SER A 349 5.28 -13.91 12.38
C SER A 349 6.18 -15.14 12.56
N LYS A 350 5.84 -16.05 13.46
CA LYS A 350 6.59 -17.30 13.65
C LYS A 350 6.54 -18.20 12.43
N PHE A 351 5.36 -18.29 11.80
CA PHE A 351 5.19 -19.06 10.58
C PHE A 351 6.11 -18.56 9.45
N LEU A 352 6.27 -17.24 9.32
CA LEU A 352 7.13 -16.60 8.33
C LEU A 352 8.59 -16.39 8.81
N SER A 353 8.97 -16.93 9.96
CA SER A 353 10.30 -16.76 10.58
C SER A 353 10.67 -15.28 10.82
N MET A 354 9.67 -14.44 11.06
CA MET A 354 9.82 -13.01 11.36
C MET A 354 9.85 -12.75 12.87
N LYS A 355 10.46 -11.62 13.24
CA LYS A 355 10.48 -11.12 14.62
C LYS A 355 9.38 -10.10 14.84
N ILE A 356 8.91 -9.96 16.07
CA ILE A 356 7.99 -8.90 16.51
C ILE A 356 8.65 -8.03 17.57
N VAL A 357 8.25 -6.78 17.66
CA VAL A 357 8.66 -5.93 18.80
C VAL A 357 8.02 -6.52 20.04
N THR A 358 8.85 -6.97 20.99
CA THR A 358 8.37 -7.37 22.32
C THR A 358 8.14 -6.10 23.13
N SER A 359 6.90 -5.84 23.51
CA SER A 359 6.54 -4.77 24.46
C SER A 359 7.11 -5.05 25.84
#